data_b9c3803a938517763b6e9f8a056f8053
#
_entry.id   b9c3803a938517763b6e9f8a056f8053
#
_cell.length_a   1.000
_cell.length_b   1.000
_cell.length_c   1.000
_cell.angle_alpha   90.00
_cell.angle_beta   90.00
_cell.angle_gamma   90.00
#
_symmetry.space_group_name_H-M   'P 1'
#
loop_
_entity.id
_entity.type
_entity.pdbx_description
1 polymer ?
#
loop_
_entity_poly.entity_id
_entity_poly.type
_entity_poly.pdbx_seq_one_letter_code
_entity_poly.pdbx_strand_id
1 'polypeptide(L)'
;MSKKQNKFQILKSLERDPHPTQRQLSNDLGVSLGKTNYCLKSLIEKGFIKVNNFRNSKNKIQYSYLLTQKGIEELKFKNTTH
;
A
#
# COMPACT_ATOMS: atom_id res chain seq x y z
N MET A 1 -4.15 15.97 -8.31
CA MET A 1 -4.43 14.55 -8.11
C MET A 1 -5.18 14.30 -6.85
N SER A 2 -6.21 13.53 -6.91
CA SER A 2 -7.06 13.31 -5.76
C SER A 2 -6.47 12.24 -4.85
N LYS A 3 -6.88 12.28 -3.58
CA LYS A 3 -6.48 11.25 -2.63
C LYS A 3 -7.00 9.88 -3.04
N LYS A 4 -8.14 9.84 -3.70
CA LYS A 4 -8.71 8.57 -4.18
C LYS A 4 -7.81 7.89 -5.19
N GLN A 5 -7.19 8.68 -6.06
CA GLN A 5 -6.29 8.14 -7.06
C GLN A 5 -5.05 7.51 -6.42
N ASN A 6 -4.50 8.19 -5.41
CA ASN A 6 -3.34 7.67 -4.70
C ASN A 6 -3.68 6.38 -3.96
N LYS A 7 -4.86 6.33 -3.33
CA LYS A 7 -5.31 5.12 -2.65
C LYS A 7 -5.37 3.95 -3.62
N PHE A 8 -6.01 4.15 -4.76
CA PHE A 8 -6.18 3.09 -5.75
C PHE A 8 -4.84 2.60 -6.28
N GLN A 9 -3.92 3.54 -6.54
CA GLN A 9 -2.61 3.16 -7.04
C GLN A 9 -1.81 2.37 -6.02
N ILE A 10 -1.92 2.70 -4.74
CA ILE A 10 -1.28 1.93 -3.69
C ILE A 10 -1.81 0.50 -3.66
N LEU A 11 -3.13 0.36 -3.71
CA LEU A 11 -3.74 -0.97 -3.69
C LEU A 11 -3.31 -1.80 -4.91
N LYS A 12 -3.22 -1.18 -6.07
CA LYS A 12 -2.77 -1.89 -7.27
C LYS A 12 -1.30 -2.29 -7.15
N SER A 13 -0.47 -1.43 -6.61
CA SER A 13 0.94 -1.77 -6.40
C SER A 13 1.10 -2.95 -5.47
N LEU A 14 0.31 -2.99 -4.40
CA LEU A 14 0.37 -4.10 -3.45
C LEU A 14 -0.14 -5.39 -4.04
N GLU A 15 -1.11 -5.31 -4.95
CA GLU A 15 -1.59 -6.49 -5.64
C GLU A 15 -0.49 -7.09 -6.51
N ARG A 16 0.25 -6.23 -7.21
CA ARG A 16 1.29 -6.67 -8.10
C ARG A 16 2.53 -7.16 -7.36
N ASP A 17 2.88 -6.48 -6.26
CA ASP A 17 4.04 -6.81 -5.45
C ASP A 17 3.60 -6.83 -3.99
N PRO A 18 3.36 -8.03 -3.42
CA PRO A 18 2.79 -8.13 -2.08
C PRO A 18 3.70 -7.66 -0.95
N HIS A 19 4.98 -7.42 -1.23
CA HIS A 19 5.91 -7.01 -0.18
C HIS A 19 6.72 -5.77 -0.53
N PRO A 20 6.07 -4.70 -1.03
CA PRO A 20 6.82 -3.49 -1.36
C PRO A 20 7.20 -2.73 -0.10
N THR A 21 8.34 -2.08 -0.15
CA THR A 21 8.73 -1.15 0.92
C THR A 21 8.04 0.19 0.68
N GLN A 22 8.05 1.03 1.72
CA GLN A 22 7.50 2.37 1.59
C GLN A 22 8.22 3.17 0.50
N ARG A 23 9.54 2.99 0.40
CA ARG A 23 10.33 3.67 -0.62
C ARG A 23 9.91 3.24 -2.02
N GLN A 24 9.72 1.94 -2.22
CA GLN A 24 9.26 1.45 -3.51
C GLN A 24 7.92 2.02 -3.88
N LEU A 25 7.01 2.07 -2.92
CA LEU A 25 5.69 2.65 -3.15
C LEU A 25 5.78 4.12 -3.52
N SER A 26 6.62 4.89 -2.83
CA SER A 26 6.75 6.31 -3.14
C SER A 26 7.31 6.52 -4.54
N ASN A 27 8.25 5.66 -4.97
CA ASN A 27 8.77 5.73 -6.32
C ASN A 27 7.70 5.39 -7.35
N ASP A 28 6.92 4.34 -7.08
CA ASP A 28 5.86 3.94 -7.99
C ASP A 28 4.79 5.03 -8.14
N LEU A 29 4.48 5.70 -7.05
CA LEU A 29 3.47 6.74 -7.06
C LEU A 29 3.98 8.09 -7.56
N GLY A 30 5.30 8.28 -7.53
CA GLY A 30 5.88 9.57 -7.89
C GLY A 30 5.60 10.66 -6.87
N VAL A 31 5.49 10.30 -5.60
CA VAL A 31 5.22 11.23 -4.52
C VAL A 31 6.26 11.07 -3.42
N SER A 32 6.27 11.99 -2.48
CA SER A 32 7.23 11.96 -1.38
C SER A 32 6.96 10.80 -0.42
N LEU A 33 7.99 10.46 0.36
CA LEU A 33 7.83 9.44 1.39
C LEU A 33 6.78 9.84 2.42
N GLY A 34 6.76 11.13 2.79
CA GLY A 34 5.79 11.61 3.76
C GLY A 34 4.36 11.44 3.29
N LYS A 35 4.11 11.75 2.02
CA LYS A 35 2.78 11.59 1.47
C LYS A 35 2.40 10.12 1.36
N THR A 36 3.36 9.29 0.97
CA THR A 36 3.14 7.85 0.91
C THR A 36 2.77 7.31 2.29
N ASN A 37 3.53 7.72 3.31
CA ASN A 37 3.27 7.29 4.67
C ASN A 37 1.88 7.71 5.13
N TYR A 38 1.48 8.93 4.82
CA TYR A 38 0.16 9.43 5.18
C TYR A 38 -0.94 8.56 4.55
N CYS A 39 -0.79 8.25 3.28
CA CYS A 39 -1.78 7.44 2.57
C CYS A 39 -1.82 6.02 3.12
N LEU A 40 -0.66 5.43 3.41
CA LEU A 40 -0.59 4.09 3.97
C LEU A 40 -1.28 4.02 5.32
N LYS A 41 -1.03 5.00 6.18
CA LYS A 41 -1.68 5.03 7.49
C LYS A 41 -3.19 5.09 7.35
N SER A 42 -3.68 5.90 6.43
CA SER A 42 -5.11 6.01 6.19
C SER A 42 -5.71 4.68 5.76
N LEU A 43 -5.03 3.98 4.85
CA LEU A 43 -5.52 2.70 4.35
C LEU A 43 -5.47 1.61 5.42
N ILE A 44 -4.46 1.66 6.27
CA ILE A 44 -4.38 0.72 7.39
C ILE A 44 -5.55 0.94 8.34
N GLU A 45 -5.83 2.20 8.67
CA GLU A 45 -6.95 2.52 9.56
C GLU A 45 -8.29 2.09 9.00
N LYS A 46 -8.43 2.15 7.69
CA LYS A 46 -9.67 1.74 7.03
C LYS A 46 -9.76 0.24 6.81
N GLY A 47 -8.67 -0.48 7.10
CA GLY A 47 -8.67 -1.92 6.99
C GLY A 47 -8.40 -2.48 5.61
N PHE A 48 -7.94 -1.64 4.67
CA PHE A 48 -7.64 -2.11 3.32
C PHE A 48 -6.29 -2.78 3.21
N ILE A 49 -5.34 -2.41 4.06
CA ILE A 49 -4.02 -3.02 4.07
C ILE A 49 -3.59 -3.28 5.50
N LYS A 50 -2.62 -4.17 5.65
CA LYS A 50 -2.02 -4.44 6.94
C LYS A 50 -0.51 -4.36 6.80
N VAL A 51 0.17 -4.11 7.91
CA VAL A 51 1.61 -4.01 7.91
C VAL A 51 2.18 -5.17 8.71
N ASN A 52 3.22 -5.78 8.17
CA ASN A 52 3.97 -6.84 8.85
C ASN A 52 5.38 -6.36 9.12
N ASN A 53 5.91 -6.75 10.28
CA ASN A 53 7.29 -6.51 10.63
C ASN A 53 8.05 -7.81 10.49
N PHE A 54 9.30 -7.71 10.04
CA PHE A 54 10.17 -8.88 10.03
C PHE A 54 11.62 -8.41 10.15
N ARG A 55 12.47 -9.31 10.56
CA ARG A 55 13.89 -9.02 10.66
C ARG A 55 14.61 -9.61 9.46
N ASN A 56 15.46 -8.80 8.84
CA ASN A 56 16.25 -9.28 7.73
C ASN A 56 17.54 -9.94 8.26
N SER A 57 18.41 -10.38 7.34
CA SER A 57 19.64 -11.07 7.70
C SER A 57 20.60 -10.21 8.51
N LYS A 58 20.45 -8.89 8.45
CA LYS A 58 21.27 -7.96 9.22
C LYS A 58 20.61 -7.59 10.56
N ASN A 59 19.55 -8.30 10.92
CA ASN A 59 18.84 -8.10 12.19
C ASN A 59 18.19 -6.73 12.27
N LYS A 60 17.86 -6.13 11.16
CA LYS A 60 17.11 -4.87 11.11
C LYS A 60 15.64 -5.14 10.90
N ILE A 61 14.80 -4.35 11.58
CA ILE A 61 13.36 -4.45 11.42
C ILE A 61 12.95 -3.81 10.10
N GLN A 62 12.22 -4.53 9.31
CA GLN A 62 11.67 -4.03 8.07
C GLN A 62 10.16 -4.18 8.09
N TYR A 63 9.50 -3.29 7.36
CA TYR A 63 8.04 -3.30 7.26
C TYR A 63 7.64 -3.63 5.83
N SER A 64 6.66 -4.50 5.69
CA SER A 64 6.06 -4.77 4.39
C SER A 64 4.56 -4.56 4.50
N TYR A 65 3.94 -4.23 3.39
CA TYR A 65 2.54 -3.89 3.34
C TYR A 65 1.80 -4.90 2.47
N LEU A 66 0.70 -5.41 2.99
CA LEU A 66 -0.07 -6.45 2.32
C LEU A 66 -1.51 -6.02 2.19
N LEU A 67 -2.16 -6.45 1.13
CA LEU A 67 -3.59 -6.24 0.99
C LEU A 67 -4.34 -7.16 1.94
N THR A 68 -5.39 -6.61 2.54
CA THR A 68 -6.36 -7.42 3.26
C THR A 68 -7.43 -7.90 2.29
N GLN A 69 -8.30 -8.77 2.78
CA GLN A 69 -9.46 -9.19 1.97
C GLN A 69 -10.28 -7.98 1.53
N LYS A 70 -10.46 -7.03 2.44
CA LYS A 70 -11.20 -5.81 2.14
C LYS A 70 -10.51 -4.98 1.06
N GLY A 71 -9.17 -4.92 1.10
CA GLY A 71 -8.42 -4.21 0.08
C GLY A 71 -8.55 -4.85 -1.28
N ILE A 72 -8.51 -6.17 -1.32
CA ILE A 72 -8.67 -6.91 -2.57
C ILE A 72 -10.06 -6.66 -3.16
N GLU A 73 -11.07 -6.69 -2.32
CA GLU A 73 -12.44 -6.44 -2.76
C GLU A 73 -12.62 -5.02 -3.28
N GLU A 74 -11.98 -4.07 -2.64
CA GLU A 74 -12.04 -2.69 -3.09
C GLU A 74 -11.43 -2.54 -4.49
N LEU A 75 -10.32 -3.22 -4.75
CA LEU A 75 -9.70 -3.20 -6.06
C LEU A 75 -10.61 -3.81 -7.12
N LYS A 76 -11.22 -4.95 -6.80
CA LYS A 76 -12.11 -5.62 -7.75
C LYS A 76 -13.33 -4.76 -8.06
N PHE A 77 -13.87 -4.13 -7.04
CA PHE A 77 -15.02 -3.26 -7.22
C PHE A 77 -14.69 -2.12 -8.18
N LYS A 78 -13.53 -1.49 -7.99
CA LYS A 78 -13.10 -0.40 -8.86
C LYS A 78 -12.87 -0.88 -10.30
N ASN A 79 -12.35 -2.09 -10.44
CA ASN A 79 -12.07 -2.62 -11.77
C ASN A 79 -13.32 -2.99 -12.55
N THR A 80 -14.40 -3.33 -11.86
CA THR A 80 -15.64 -3.74 -12.51
C THR A 80 -16.60 -2.58 -12.74
N THR A 81 -16.35 -1.44 -12.13
CA THR A 81 -17.21 -0.27 -12.22
C THR A 81 -16.64 0.72 -13.22
N HIS A 82 -17.08 0.65 -14.41
CA HIS A 82 -16.60 1.57 -15.46
C HIS A 82 -17.67 2.53 -15.85
#